data_96dc79194ef43a4a4bb73c6a30fec4da
#
_entry.id   96dc79194ef43a4a4bb73c6a30fec4da
#
_cell.length_a   1.000
_cell.length_b   1.000
_cell.length_c   1.000
_cell.angle_alpha   90.00
_cell.angle_beta   90.00
_cell.angle_gamma   90.00
#
_symmetry.space_group_name_H-M   'P 1'
#
loop_
_entity.id
_entity.type
_entity.pdbx_description
1 polymer ?
#
loop_
_entity_poly.entity_id
_entity_poly.type
_entity_poly.pdbx_seq_one_letter_code
_entity_poly.pdbx_strand_id
1 'polypeptide(L)'
;MAGRTFMIATLAAAVLLGAGCESVTEAAASVRERMAARDQPQVKTFPGTPRAVYEAVRAAAADMGYRFVRGGPAQGEFEAISGVRSGETIGSARQISMKVTLQATLDGQGTDVAVRLKEIIEADSSNRAGQATEAPLRDTPQYDVFFLRVGRMLGVKS
;
A
#
# COMPACT_ATOMS: atom_id res chain seq x y z
N MET A 1 -33.54 11.40 -67.99
CA MET A 1 -33.35 12.18 -66.77
C MET A 1 -33.64 11.28 -65.59
N ALA A 2 -32.64 10.52 -65.17
CA ALA A 2 -32.75 9.70 -63.98
C ALA A 2 -31.32 9.41 -63.52
N GLY A 3 -30.92 9.93 -62.41
CA GLY A 3 -29.57 9.64 -61.90
C GLY A 3 -28.99 10.71 -61.02
N ARG A 4 -29.55 10.98 -59.79
CA ARG A 4 -28.90 11.85 -58.81
C ARG A 4 -29.46 11.66 -57.40
N THR A 5 -29.79 10.45 -56.97
CA THR A 5 -30.35 10.25 -55.59
C THR A 5 -29.79 9.01 -54.87
N PHE A 6 -28.56 8.58 -55.17
CA PHE A 6 -28.00 7.35 -54.50
C PHE A 6 -26.64 7.55 -53.78
N MET A 7 -26.29 8.76 -53.40
CA MET A 7 -24.95 9.00 -52.79
C MET A 7 -24.96 9.71 -51.44
N ILE A 8 -26.02 9.63 -50.64
CA ILE A 8 -26.06 10.26 -49.30
C ILE A 8 -26.29 9.27 -48.15
N ALA A 9 -26.53 7.98 -48.46
CA ALA A 9 -26.87 7.00 -47.40
C ALA A 9 -25.68 6.24 -46.78
N THR A 10 -24.44 6.43 -47.24
CA THR A 10 -23.27 5.64 -46.78
C THR A 10 -22.34 6.38 -45.82
N LEU A 11 -22.59 7.63 -45.49
CA LEU A 11 -21.69 8.39 -44.58
C LEU A 11 -22.15 8.46 -43.11
N ALA A 12 -23.34 7.96 -42.79
CA ALA A 12 -23.89 8.04 -41.42
C ALA A 12 -23.57 6.82 -40.54
N ALA A 13 -23.05 5.74 -41.12
CA ALA A 13 -22.77 4.50 -40.34
C ALA A 13 -21.37 4.43 -39.74
N ALA A 14 -20.43 5.29 -40.13
CA ALA A 14 -19.04 5.24 -39.66
C ALA A 14 -18.76 6.03 -38.35
N VAL A 15 -19.69 6.87 -37.90
CA VAL A 15 -19.49 7.74 -36.71
C VAL A 15 -19.89 7.08 -35.40
N LEU A 16 -20.62 5.97 -35.42
CA LEU A 16 -21.12 5.30 -34.21
C LEU A 16 -20.15 4.25 -33.60
N LEU A 17 -19.04 3.94 -34.26
CA LEU A 17 -18.05 2.96 -33.74
C LEU A 17 -16.89 3.60 -32.98
N GLY A 18 -16.76 4.92 -32.93
CA GLY A 18 -15.66 5.63 -32.25
C GLY A 18 -15.92 5.99 -30.80
N ALA A 19 -17.16 6.00 -30.33
CA ALA A 19 -17.51 6.51 -29.00
C ALA A 19 -17.43 5.46 -27.86
N GLY A 20 -17.19 4.19 -28.17
CA GLY A 20 -17.21 3.10 -27.20
C GLY A 20 -15.86 2.81 -26.52
N CYS A 21 -14.75 3.26 -27.11
CA CYS A 21 -13.41 2.88 -26.58
C CYS A 21 -12.86 3.84 -25.52
N GLU A 22 -13.28 5.10 -25.49
CA GLU A 22 -12.78 6.06 -24.49
C GLU A 22 -13.31 5.79 -23.09
N SER A 23 -14.57 5.39 -22.95
CA SER A 23 -15.18 5.13 -21.64
C SER A 23 -14.59 3.93 -20.89
N VAL A 24 -14.13 2.92 -21.60
CA VAL A 24 -13.51 1.71 -21.00
C VAL A 24 -12.09 2.01 -20.53
N THR A 25 -11.32 2.81 -21.25
CA THR A 25 -9.97 3.23 -20.87
C THR A 25 -10.00 4.19 -19.69
N GLU A 26 -10.94 5.13 -19.64
CA GLU A 26 -11.13 6.01 -18.48
C GLU A 26 -11.59 5.25 -17.23
N ALA A 27 -12.51 4.31 -17.37
CA ALA A 27 -12.94 3.46 -16.26
C ALA A 27 -11.77 2.60 -15.74
N ALA A 28 -10.96 2.02 -16.62
CA ALA A 28 -9.77 1.25 -16.25
C ALA A 28 -8.70 2.14 -15.60
N ALA A 29 -8.49 3.37 -16.06
CA ALA A 29 -7.58 4.34 -15.47
C ALA A 29 -8.05 4.74 -14.06
N SER A 30 -9.33 5.05 -13.88
CA SER A 30 -9.91 5.40 -12.58
C SER A 30 -9.84 4.26 -11.56
N VAL A 31 -9.99 3.02 -12.00
CA VAL A 31 -9.83 1.84 -11.14
C VAL A 31 -8.37 1.66 -10.73
N ARG A 32 -7.41 1.83 -11.66
CA ARG A 32 -5.98 1.76 -11.35
C ARG A 32 -5.56 2.86 -10.38
N GLU A 33 -6.04 4.08 -10.58
CA GLU A 33 -5.76 5.22 -9.71
C GLU A 33 -6.33 5.00 -8.30
N ARG A 34 -7.56 4.49 -8.18
CA ARG A 34 -8.15 4.10 -6.89
C ARG A 34 -7.38 2.96 -6.24
N MET A 35 -6.91 1.97 -6.99
CA MET A 35 -6.07 0.90 -6.47
C MET A 35 -4.70 1.42 -6.01
N ALA A 36 -4.06 2.30 -6.79
CA ALA A 36 -2.80 2.94 -6.41
C ALA A 36 -2.96 3.83 -5.16
N ALA A 37 -4.04 4.62 -5.09
CA ALA A 37 -4.39 5.40 -3.90
C ALA A 37 -4.64 4.50 -2.68
N ARG A 38 -5.07 3.27 -2.90
CA ARG A 38 -5.30 2.27 -1.84
C ARG A 38 -4.03 1.75 -1.19
N ASP A 39 -2.90 1.79 -1.85
CA ASP A 39 -1.62 1.27 -1.37
C ASP A 39 -0.62 2.38 -1.01
N GLN A 40 -1.10 3.62 -0.83
CA GLN A 40 -0.23 4.72 -0.41
C GLN A 40 0.25 4.52 1.03
N PRO A 41 1.56 4.72 1.30
CA PRO A 41 2.10 4.64 2.64
C PRO A 41 1.63 5.84 3.47
N GLN A 42 1.51 5.68 4.77
CA GLN A 42 1.48 6.81 5.68
C GLN A 42 2.90 7.29 5.93
N VAL A 43 3.11 8.60 5.83
CA VAL A 43 4.44 9.21 5.94
C VAL A 43 4.49 10.17 7.11
N LYS A 44 5.57 10.08 7.91
CA LYS A 44 5.89 11.04 8.96
C LYS A 44 7.39 11.32 8.98
N THR A 45 7.75 12.61 9.09
CA THR A 45 9.13 13.04 9.19
C THR A 45 9.59 13.03 10.64
N PHE A 46 10.80 12.52 10.89
CA PHE A 46 11.46 12.53 12.18
C PHE A 46 12.82 13.21 12.10
N PRO A 47 13.25 13.91 13.16
CA PRO A 47 14.59 14.47 13.21
C PRO A 47 15.64 13.36 13.32
N GLY A 48 16.78 13.58 12.68
CA GLY A 48 17.91 12.67 12.74
C GLY A 48 18.24 11.97 11.42
N THR A 49 19.36 11.27 11.43
CA THR A 49 19.87 10.57 10.26
C THR A 49 19.05 9.31 9.96
N PRO A 50 18.98 8.86 8.70
CA PRO A 50 18.25 7.63 8.33
C PRO A 50 18.66 6.41 9.16
N ARG A 51 19.94 6.30 9.53
CA ARG A 51 20.43 5.21 10.37
C ARG A 51 19.86 5.28 11.79
N ALA A 52 19.88 6.45 12.42
CA ALA A 52 19.33 6.63 13.77
C ALA A 52 17.83 6.37 13.81
N VAL A 53 17.11 6.89 12.79
CA VAL A 53 15.67 6.68 12.65
C VAL A 53 15.36 5.21 12.35
N TYR A 54 16.19 4.50 11.57
CA TYR A 54 16.05 3.07 11.33
C TYR A 54 16.11 2.25 12.63
N GLU A 55 17.06 2.55 13.51
CA GLU A 55 17.15 1.83 14.79
C GLU A 55 15.92 2.10 15.68
N ALA A 56 15.42 3.34 15.67
CA ALA A 56 14.18 3.69 16.37
C ALA A 56 12.95 2.97 15.79
N VAL A 57 12.84 2.87 14.46
CA VAL A 57 11.81 2.10 13.75
C VAL A 57 11.86 0.63 14.16
N ARG A 58 13.05 0.03 14.15
CA ARG A 58 13.25 -1.37 14.54
C ARG A 58 12.83 -1.62 15.99
N ALA A 59 13.25 -0.74 16.91
CA ALA A 59 12.89 -0.85 18.33
C ALA A 59 11.38 -0.67 18.54
N ALA A 60 10.75 0.31 17.87
CA ALA A 60 9.31 0.55 17.95
C ALA A 60 8.50 -0.64 17.41
N ALA A 61 8.90 -1.23 16.29
CA ALA A 61 8.25 -2.40 15.72
C ALA A 61 8.36 -3.61 16.67
N ALA A 62 9.55 -3.85 17.25
CA ALA A 62 9.75 -4.93 18.23
C ALA A 62 8.89 -4.74 19.49
N ASP A 63 8.78 -3.50 20.01
CA ASP A 63 7.93 -3.15 21.15
C ASP A 63 6.41 -3.33 20.86
N MET A 64 6.02 -3.27 19.58
CA MET A 64 4.66 -3.61 19.11
C MET A 64 4.46 -5.12 18.87
N GLY A 65 5.46 -5.96 19.09
CA GLY A 65 5.39 -7.40 18.88
C GLY A 65 5.62 -7.85 17.43
N TYR A 66 6.18 -6.98 16.58
CA TYR A 66 6.59 -7.37 15.23
C TYR A 66 7.97 -8.03 15.25
N ARG A 67 8.12 -9.08 14.46
CA ARG A 67 9.41 -9.77 14.25
C ARG A 67 10.02 -9.28 12.93
N PHE A 68 11.29 -8.92 12.97
CA PHE A 68 12.06 -8.54 11.79
C PHE A 68 12.10 -9.67 10.76
N VAL A 69 11.91 -9.34 9.49
CA VAL A 69 11.98 -10.27 8.36
C VAL A 69 13.21 -9.96 7.51
N ARG A 70 13.31 -8.72 7.01
CA ARG A 70 14.42 -8.29 6.16
C ARG A 70 14.55 -6.77 6.10
N GLY A 71 15.65 -6.30 5.50
CA GLY A 71 15.97 -4.90 5.29
C GLY A 71 17.24 -4.49 6.03
N GLY A 72 17.59 -3.22 5.94
CA GLY A 72 18.76 -2.67 6.61
C GLY A 72 18.86 -1.15 6.46
N PRO A 73 19.67 -0.50 7.32
CA PRO A 73 19.82 0.96 7.31
C PRO A 73 20.47 1.49 6.02
N ALA A 74 21.28 0.67 5.34
CA ALA A 74 21.91 1.07 4.08
C ALA A 74 20.91 1.11 2.90
N GLN A 75 19.92 0.24 2.93
CA GLN A 75 18.84 0.21 1.93
C GLN A 75 17.71 1.19 2.26
N GLY A 76 17.64 1.68 3.51
CA GLY A 76 16.51 2.46 3.99
C GLY A 76 15.21 1.66 4.01
N GLU A 77 15.28 0.34 4.11
CA GLU A 77 14.11 -0.55 4.11
C GLU A 77 14.07 -1.41 5.37
N PHE A 78 12.87 -1.59 5.90
CA PHE A 78 12.60 -2.47 7.04
C PHE A 78 11.28 -3.21 6.79
N GLU A 79 11.32 -4.53 6.89
CA GLU A 79 10.13 -5.38 6.83
C GLU A 79 10.01 -6.24 8.08
N ALA A 80 8.81 -6.31 8.61
CA ALA A 80 8.49 -7.07 9.81
C ALA A 80 7.09 -7.68 9.74
N ILE A 81 6.83 -8.69 10.55
CA ILE A 81 5.55 -9.38 10.61
C ILE A 81 5.09 -9.55 12.06
N SER A 82 3.80 -9.37 12.31
CA SER A 82 3.21 -9.60 13.63
C SER A 82 3.18 -11.09 13.98
N GLY A 83 2.92 -11.41 15.24
CA GLY A 83 2.55 -12.77 15.64
C GLY A 83 1.25 -13.22 14.95
N VAL A 84 1.09 -14.53 14.82
CA VAL A 84 -0.13 -15.14 14.28
C VAL A 84 -1.26 -14.95 15.31
N ARG A 85 -2.43 -14.51 14.83
CA ARG A 85 -3.68 -14.46 15.61
C ARG A 85 -4.71 -15.34 14.93
N SER A 86 -5.64 -15.88 15.71
CA SER A 86 -6.81 -16.57 15.14
C SER A 86 -7.62 -15.59 14.29
N GLY A 87 -8.01 -16.00 13.09
CA GLY A 87 -8.91 -15.23 12.24
C GLY A 87 -10.36 -15.34 12.70
N GLU A 88 -11.26 -14.68 11.99
CA GLU A 88 -12.70 -14.71 12.30
C GLU A 88 -13.36 -16.04 11.95
N THR A 89 -12.81 -16.76 10.98
CA THR A 89 -13.28 -18.08 10.57
C THR A 89 -12.48 -19.15 11.29
N ILE A 90 -13.15 -20.22 11.73
CA ILE A 90 -12.51 -21.38 12.37
C ILE A 90 -11.41 -21.91 11.45
N GLY A 91 -10.20 -22.07 11.98
CA GLY A 91 -9.03 -22.55 11.22
C GLY A 91 -8.30 -21.48 10.40
N SER A 92 -8.80 -20.24 10.34
CA SER A 92 -8.08 -19.16 9.68
C SER A 92 -7.02 -18.53 10.60
N ALA A 93 -5.90 -18.12 10.02
CA ALA A 93 -4.84 -17.39 10.69
C ALA A 93 -4.72 -15.98 10.12
N ARG A 94 -4.42 -15.01 10.99
CA ARG A 94 -4.31 -13.60 10.63
C ARG A 94 -2.97 -13.05 11.11
N GLN A 95 -2.26 -12.37 10.24
CA GLN A 95 -1.00 -11.69 10.52
C GLN A 95 -1.01 -10.30 9.90
N ILE A 96 -0.17 -9.40 10.41
CA ILE A 96 0.03 -8.07 9.82
C ILE A 96 1.48 -7.98 9.38
N SER A 97 1.68 -7.70 8.08
CA SER A 97 2.99 -7.31 7.56
C SER A 97 3.16 -5.79 7.65
N MET A 98 4.35 -5.36 8.01
CA MET A 98 4.76 -3.97 8.08
C MET A 98 5.94 -3.78 7.15
N LYS A 99 5.80 -2.87 6.17
CA LYS A 99 6.90 -2.41 5.34
C LYS A 99 7.15 -0.93 5.62
N VAL A 100 8.39 -0.59 5.93
CA VAL A 100 8.83 0.78 6.19
C VAL A 100 9.94 1.13 5.22
N THR A 101 9.84 2.32 4.61
CA THR A 101 10.90 2.92 3.79
C THR A 101 11.34 4.21 4.45
N LEU A 102 12.65 4.40 4.54
CA LEU A 102 13.27 5.58 5.13
C LEU A 102 14.04 6.34 4.07
N GLN A 103 13.83 7.64 4.01
CA GLN A 103 14.53 8.53 3.09
C GLN A 103 14.93 9.82 3.80
N ALA A 104 16.17 10.26 3.62
CA ALA A 104 16.57 11.59 4.12
C ALA A 104 15.70 12.67 3.48
N THR A 105 15.29 13.66 4.27
CA THR A 105 14.61 14.85 3.74
C THR A 105 15.52 15.67 2.83
N LEU A 106 14.95 16.42 1.90
CA LEU A 106 15.73 17.22 0.93
C LEU A 106 16.64 18.25 1.58
N ASP A 107 16.27 18.78 2.75
CA ASP A 107 17.05 19.71 3.55
C ASP A 107 18.12 19.03 4.42
N GLY A 108 18.13 17.68 4.44
CA GLY A 108 19.06 16.89 5.24
C GLY A 108 18.86 16.97 6.76
N GLN A 109 17.81 17.65 7.24
CA GLN A 109 17.56 17.86 8.66
C GLN A 109 16.77 16.74 9.32
N GLY A 110 16.19 15.82 8.52
CA GLY A 110 15.35 14.75 9.01
C GLY A 110 15.33 13.53 8.12
N THR A 111 14.45 12.61 8.49
CA THR A 111 14.18 11.39 7.75
C THR A 111 12.68 11.16 7.63
N ASP A 112 12.21 11.00 6.41
CA ASP A 112 10.85 10.59 6.11
C ASP A 112 10.72 9.09 6.31
N VAL A 113 9.73 8.71 7.10
CA VAL A 113 9.38 7.32 7.42
C VAL A 113 8.04 7.03 6.78
N ALA A 114 8.05 6.27 5.69
CA ALA A 114 6.88 5.84 4.96
C ALA A 114 6.51 4.40 5.36
N VAL A 115 5.31 4.20 5.91
CA VAL A 115 4.85 2.92 6.46
C VAL A 115 3.67 2.38 5.68
N ARG A 116 3.69 1.09 5.36
CA ARG A 116 2.55 0.32 4.84
C ARG A 116 2.28 -0.86 5.76
N LEU A 117 1.02 -1.01 6.13
CA LEU A 117 0.53 -2.18 6.85
C LEU A 117 -0.40 -2.96 5.93
N LYS A 118 -0.20 -4.27 5.88
CA LYS A 118 -1.08 -5.19 5.17
C LYS A 118 -1.51 -6.29 6.12
N GLU A 119 -2.76 -6.66 6.07
CA GLU A 119 -3.27 -7.84 6.72
C GLU A 119 -3.10 -9.05 5.79
N ILE A 120 -2.58 -10.13 6.33
CA ILE A 120 -2.44 -11.41 5.66
C ILE A 120 -3.41 -12.36 6.34
N ILE A 121 -4.36 -12.88 5.58
CA ILE A 121 -5.34 -13.86 6.05
C ILE A 121 -5.06 -15.18 5.32
N GLU A 122 -4.67 -16.18 6.08
CA GLU A 122 -4.57 -17.56 5.60
C GLU A 122 -5.89 -18.27 5.91
N ALA A 123 -6.62 -18.67 4.88
CA ALA A 123 -7.80 -19.50 5.05
C ALA A 123 -7.38 -20.93 5.41
N ASP A 124 -8.22 -21.62 6.21
CA ASP A 124 -7.99 -23.02 6.56
C ASP A 124 -7.81 -23.87 5.29
N SER A 125 -6.65 -24.51 5.22
CA SER A 125 -6.16 -25.20 4.04
C SER A 125 -6.72 -26.61 3.85
N SER A 126 -7.82 -26.98 4.52
CA SER A 126 -8.40 -28.32 4.37
C SER A 126 -8.79 -28.65 2.91
N ASN A 127 -8.90 -27.66 2.01
CA ASN A 127 -9.21 -27.86 0.60
C ASN A 127 -8.42 -27.01 -0.41
N ARG A 128 -7.59 -26.03 0.00
CA ARG A 128 -6.81 -25.18 -0.92
C ARG A 128 -5.51 -24.73 -0.24
N ALA A 129 -4.50 -25.59 -0.33
CA ALA A 129 -3.18 -25.25 0.17
C ALA A 129 -2.69 -23.90 -0.35
N GLY A 130 -2.41 -22.96 0.57
CA GLY A 130 -1.52 -21.84 0.32
C GLY A 130 -2.11 -20.57 -0.30
N GLN A 131 -3.42 -20.34 -0.28
CA GLN A 131 -3.96 -19.05 -0.70
C GLN A 131 -4.06 -18.07 0.50
N ALA A 132 -2.97 -17.32 0.73
CA ALA A 132 -3.02 -16.17 1.61
C ALA A 132 -3.63 -14.97 0.85
N THR A 133 -4.59 -14.30 1.44
CA THR A 133 -5.15 -13.05 0.92
C THR A 133 -4.48 -11.88 1.63
N GLU A 134 -3.94 -10.94 0.87
CA GLU A 134 -3.37 -9.69 1.41
C GLU A 134 -4.33 -8.53 1.20
N ALA A 135 -4.60 -7.77 2.24
CA ALA A 135 -5.42 -6.57 2.20
C ALA A 135 -4.67 -5.38 2.86
N PRO A 136 -4.59 -4.20 2.20
CA PRO A 136 -3.98 -3.04 2.82
C PRO A 136 -4.83 -2.53 4.00
N LEU A 137 -4.18 -2.29 5.13
CA LEU A 137 -4.77 -1.65 6.31
C LEU A 137 -4.50 -0.15 6.21
N ARG A 138 -5.53 0.68 5.94
CA ARG A 138 -5.37 2.11 5.70
C ARG A 138 -5.59 2.96 6.93
N ASP A 139 -6.75 2.79 7.52
CA ASP A 139 -7.26 3.64 8.60
C ASP A 139 -7.22 2.89 9.93
N THR A 140 -6.04 2.36 10.27
CA THR A 140 -5.85 1.66 11.54
C THR A 140 -5.09 2.53 12.53
N PRO A 141 -5.50 2.57 13.81
CA PRO A 141 -4.76 3.26 14.87
C PRO A 141 -3.31 2.78 15.05
N GLN A 142 -2.96 1.64 14.45
CA GLN A 142 -1.61 1.09 14.53
C GLN A 142 -0.55 2.02 13.91
N TYR A 143 -0.89 2.83 12.90
CA TYR A 143 0.02 3.81 12.34
C TYR A 143 0.39 4.88 13.36
N ASP A 144 -0.61 5.46 14.04
CA ASP A 144 -0.38 6.48 15.06
C ASP A 144 0.43 5.94 16.23
N VAL A 145 0.09 4.73 16.69
CA VAL A 145 0.83 4.05 17.76
C VAL A 145 2.27 3.79 17.35
N PHE A 146 2.50 3.35 16.12
CA PHE A 146 3.84 3.12 15.59
C PHE A 146 4.65 4.42 15.54
N PHE A 147 4.13 5.48 14.93
CA PHE A 147 4.81 6.77 14.84
C PHE A 147 5.07 7.39 16.21
N LEU A 148 4.14 7.26 17.13
CA LEU A 148 4.32 7.71 18.51
C LEU A 148 5.50 6.98 19.18
N ARG A 149 5.61 5.67 19.00
CA ARG A 149 6.71 4.87 19.56
C ARG A 149 8.05 5.22 18.92
N VAL A 150 8.10 5.38 17.59
CA VAL A 150 9.31 5.87 16.90
C VAL A 150 9.77 7.20 17.49
N GLY A 151 8.86 8.17 17.64
CA GLY A 151 9.17 9.46 18.26
C GLY A 151 9.72 9.32 19.69
N ARG A 152 9.12 8.42 20.50
CA ARG A 152 9.59 8.13 21.85
C ARG A 152 11.00 7.52 21.87
N MET A 153 11.31 6.59 20.96
CA MET A 153 12.64 6.01 20.84
C MET A 153 13.70 7.03 20.42
N LEU A 154 13.31 8.06 19.69
CA LEU A 154 14.16 9.18 19.28
C LEU A 154 14.24 10.29 20.36
N GLY A 155 13.51 10.18 21.45
CA GLY A 155 13.44 11.22 22.49
C GLY A 155 12.68 12.49 22.06
N VAL A 156 11.88 12.39 20.99
CA VAL A 156 11.02 13.50 20.53
C VAL A 156 9.83 13.59 21.49
N LYS A 157 9.69 14.75 22.15
CA LYS A 157 8.49 15.05 22.96
C LYS A 157 7.31 15.24 22.01
N SER A 158 6.26 14.43 22.14
CA SER A 158 4.98 14.55 21.45
C SER A 158 4.14 15.65 22.06
#